data_0d9ac8e45364bdd81d0d96ee1ca5ef42
#
_entry.id   0d9ac8e45364bdd81d0d96ee1ca5ef42
#
_cell.length_a   1.000
_cell.length_b   1.000
_cell.length_c   1.000
_cell.angle_alpha   90.00
_cell.angle_beta   90.00
_cell.angle_gamma   90.00
#
_symmetry.space_group_name_H-M   'P 1'
#
loop_
_entity.id
_entity.type
_entity.pdbx_description
1 polymer ?
#
loop_
_entity_poly.entity_id
_entity_poly.type
_entity_poly.pdbx_seq_one_letter_code
_entity_poly.pdbx_strand_id
1 'polypeptide(L)'
;MSITAGRHVQAFAGQDIRTLVQAQAGVRRDHPFIVWCPFDGPQRQWTYGEFAQRLARFAAGLHARGVRAGDRVLVHLDNCPESVVAWLGCAWMGAIAVTTNARSSAEELAYFASHS
;
A
#
# COMPACT_ATOMS: atom_id res chain seq x y z
N MET A 1 17.30 26.26 34.80
CA MET A 1 16.59 26.59 33.56
C MET A 1 16.33 25.27 32.80
N SER A 2 15.16 24.69 32.95
CA SER A 2 14.83 23.47 32.18
C SER A 2 14.49 23.89 30.78
N ILE A 3 15.38 23.55 29.84
CA ILE A 3 15.05 23.57 28.43
C ILE A 3 14.04 22.43 28.24
N THR A 4 12.77 22.76 28.22
CA THR A 4 11.75 21.87 27.69
C THR A 4 12.11 21.73 26.21
N ALA A 5 12.86 20.70 25.86
CA ALA A 5 12.96 20.29 24.48
C ALA A 5 11.53 20.10 24.01
N GLY A 6 11.02 21.08 23.25
CA GLY A 6 9.71 20.98 22.64
C GLY A 6 9.70 19.62 21.96
N ARG A 7 8.80 18.72 22.35
CA ARG A 7 8.58 17.49 21.62
C ARG A 7 8.31 17.93 20.19
N HIS A 8 9.29 17.76 19.31
CA HIS A 8 9.05 17.84 17.89
C HIS A 8 8.05 16.72 17.59
N VAL A 9 6.77 17.04 17.70
CA VAL A 9 5.72 16.18 17.20
C VAL A 9 5.93 16.17 15.71
N GLN A 10 6.45 15.06 15.20
CA GLN A 10 6.58 14.90 13.76
C GLN A 10 5.20 15.09 13.15
N ALA A 11 5.13 15.80 12.02
CA ALA A 11 3.88 16.11 11.34
C ALA A 11 3.03 14.86 11.02
N PHE A 12 3.64 13.68 11.02
CA PHE A 12 3.02 12.40 10.74
C PHE A 12 2.84 11.51 11.98
N ALA A 13 3.10 12.02 13.19
CA ALA A 13 2.90 11.24 14.41
C ALA A 13 1.44 10.82 14.55
N GLY A 14 1.21 9.53 14.78
CA GLY A 14 -0.14 8.95 14.89
C GLY A 14 -0.87 8.75 13.57
N GLN A 15 -0.22 8.99 12.43
CA GLN A 15 -0.77 8.68 11.10
C GLN A 15 -0.20 7.36 10.58
N ASP A 16 -1.08 6.54 10.04
CA ASP A 16 -0.75 5.37 9.23
C ASP A 16 -1.26 5.55 7.80
N ILE A 17 -0.94 4.61 6.93
CA ILE A 17 -1.35 4.67 5.52
C ILE A 17 -2.87 4.70 5.39
N ARG A 18 -3.59 3.92 6.18
CA ARG A 18 -5.04 3.89 6.16
C ARG A 18 -5.63 5.25 6.50
N THR A 19 -5.20 5.83 7.61
CA THR A 19 -5.67 7.14 8.08
C THR A 19 -5.36 8.24 7.06
N LEU A 20 -4.14 8.23 6.52
CA LEU A 20 -3.71 9.20 5.51
C LEU A 20 -4.56 9.11 4.23
N VAL A 21 -4.72 7.91 3.68
CA VAL A 21 -5.51 7.71 2.46
C VAL A 21 -6.97 8.05 2.67
N GLN A 22 -7.55 7.67 3.81
CA GLN A 22 -8.94 8.02 4.15
C GLN A 22 -9.13 9.53 4.26
N ALA A 23 -8.21 10.23 4.90
CA ALA A 23 -8.26 11.69 5.04
C ALA A 23 -8.17 12.37 3.66
N GLN A 24 -7.24 11.96 2.81
CA GLN A 24 -7.11 12.51 1.47
C GLN A 24 -8.31 12.17 0.57
N ALA A 25 -8.86 10.97 0.68
CA ALA A 25 -10.08 10.59 -0.03
C ALA A 25 -11.30 11.40 0.43
N GLY A 26 -11.34 11.83 1.69
CA GLY A 26 -12.38 12.70 2.22
C GLY A 26 -12.38 14.11 1.61
N VAL A 27 -11.19 14.72 1.43
CA VAL A 27 -11.06 16.09 0.93
C VAL A 27 -10.82 16.19 -0.57
N ARG A 28 -10.37 15.12 -1.22
CA ARG A 28 -9.99 15.08 -2.65
C ARG A 28 -10.63 13.91 -3.38
N ARG A 29 -11.81 13.51 -2.98
CA ARG A 29 -12.48 12.29 -3.45
C ARG A 29 -12.41 12.08 -4.96
N ASP A 30 -12.75 13.11 -5.73
CA ASP A 30 -12.86 13.04 -7.19
C ASP A 30 -11.60 13.50 -7.92
N HIS A 31 -10.53 13.80 -7.16
CA HIS A 31 -9.25 14.18 -7.73
C HIS A 31 -8.45 12.95 -8.19
N PRO A 32 -7.75 13.02 -9.33
CA PRO A 32 -6.89 11.92 -9.76
C PRO A 32 -5.80 11.60 -8.71
N PHE A 33 -5.65 10.33 -8.39
CA PHE A 33 -4.58 9.82 -7.53
C PHE A 33 -3.51 9.08 -8.34
N ILE A 34 -3.93 8.15 -9.20
CA ILE A 34 -3.03 7.43 -10.10
C ILE A 34 -3.51 7.60 -11.53
N VAL A 35 -2.58 7.96 -12.39
CA VAL A 35 -2.74 7.95 -13.83
C VAL A 35 -1.74 6.95 -14.39
N TRP A 36 -2.24 5.86 -14.94
CA TRP A 36 -1.44 4.81 -15.53
C TRP A 36 -1.38 4.94 -17.04
N CYS A 37 -0.19 5.13 -17.56
CA CYS A 37 0.07 5.26 -18.99
C CYS A 37 0.91 4.06 -19.46
N PRO A 38 0.30 2.94 -19.88
CA PRO A 38 1.04 1.80 -20.39
C PRO A 38 1.73 2.14 -21.72
N PHE A 39 2.78 1.39 -22.07
CA PHE A 39 3.42 1.53 -23.39
C PHE A 39 2.43 1.18 -24.52
N ASP A 40 1.62 0.16 -24.30
CA ASP A 40 0.57 -0.29 -25.22
C ASP A 40 -0.77 -0.31 -24.48
N GLY A 41 -1.79 0.28 -25.09
CA GLY A 41 -3.13 0.30 -24.56
C GLY A 41 -3.57 1.64 -23.98
N PRO A 42 -4.82 1.74 -23.55
CA PRO A 42 -5.42 2.99 -23.08
C PRO A 42 -4.88 3.39 -21.71
N GLN A 43 -4.80 4.71 -21.50
CA GLN A 43 -4.57 5.29 -20.19
C GLN A 43 -5.71 4.91 -19.24
N ARG A 44 -5.35 4.55 -18.00
CA ARG A 44 -6.30 4.30 -16.91
C ARG A 44 -6.05 5.28 -15.76
N GLN A 45 -7.09 5.69 -15.10
CA GLN A 45 -7.02 6.64 -14.00
C GLN A 45 -7.94 6.22 -12.86
N TRP A 46 -7.48 6.47 -11.63
CA TRP A 46 -8.27 6.30 -10.42
C TRP A 46 -8.22 7.57 -9.58
N THR A 47 -9.37 7.96 -9.06
CA THR A 47 -9.48 9.05 -8.09
C THR A 47 -9.02 8.58 -6.70
N TYR A 48 -8.79 9.52 -5.79
CA TYR A 48 -8.51 9.19 -4.39
C TYR A 48 -9.60 8.33 -3.76
N GLY A 49 -10.87 8.65 -4.02
CA GLY A 49 -12.00 7.88 -3.50
C GLY A 49 -12.07 6.46 -4.04
N GLU A 50 -11.91 6.29 -5.35
CA GLU A 50 -11.88 4.98 -6.00
C GLU A 50 -10.71 4.13 -5.50
N PHE A 51 -9.56 4.75 -5.34
CA PHE A 51 -8.37 4.04 -4.89
C PHE A 51 -8.49 3.61 -3.41
N ALA A 52 -9.01 4.48 -2.54
CA ALA A 52 -9.31 4.11 -1.15
C ALA A 52 -10.24 2.90 -1.06
N GLN A 53 -11.27 2.85 -1.89
CA GLN A 53 -12.18 1.70 -1.97
C GLN A 53 -11.46 0.42 -2.41
N ARG A 54 -10.56 0.52 -3.38
CA ARG A 54 -9.76 -0.63 -3.84
C ARG A 54 -8.85 -1.17 -2.75
N LEU A 55 -8.19 -0.28 -2.00
CA LEU A 55 -7.36 -0.68 -0.86
C LEU A 55 -8.18 -1.40 0.22
N ALA A 56 -9.34 -0.84 0.57
CA ALA A 56 -10.23 -1.45 1.56
C ALA A 56 -10.71 -2.85 1.13
N ARG A 57 -11.10 -3.01 -0.14
CA ARG A 57 -11.52 -4.31 -0.70
C ARG A 57 -10.39 -5.31 -0.75
N PHE A 58 -9.20 -4.89 -1.14
CA PHE A 58 -8.02 -5.74 -1.16
C PHE A 58 -7.68 -6.24 0.26
N ALA A 59 -7.66 -5.33 1.23
CA ALA A 59 -7.42 -5.66 2.63
C ALA A 59 -8.48 -6.62 3.18
N ALA A 60 -9.76 -6.39 2.87
CA ALA A 60 -10.85 -7.29 3.25
C ALA A 60 -10.68 -8.69 2.63
N GLY A 61 -10.25 -8.76 1.37
CA GLY A 61 -9.96 -10.02 0.68
C GLY A 61 -8.82 -10.80 1.31
N LEU A 62 -7.75 -10.12 1.72
CA LEU A 62 -6.65 -10.76 2.46
C LEU A 62 -7.12 -11.24 3.84
N HIS A 63 -7.87 -10.42 4.54
CA HIS A 63 -8.41 -10.78 5.85
C HIS A 63 -9.32 -12.03 5.77
N ALA A 64 -10.16 -12.11 4.75
CA ALA A 64 -11.01 -13.28 4.50
C ALA A 64 -10.21 -14.57 4.22
N ARG A 65 -8.96 -14.42 3.74
CA ARG A 65 -8.02 -15.53 3.53
C ARG A 65 -7.13 -15.83 4.72
N GLY A 66 -7.35 -15.18 5.85
CA GLY A 66 -6.65 -15.46 7.09
C GLY A 66 -5.43 -14.55 7.36
N VAL A 67 -5.17 -13.57 6.52
CA VAL A 67 -4.08 -12.59 6.75
C VAL A 67 -4.47 -11.63 7.88
N ARG A 68 -3.55 -11.38 8.80
CA ARG A 68 -3.74 -10.48 9.94
C ARG A 68 -2.63 -9.44 10.00
N ALA A 69 -2.84 -8.41 10.81
CA ALA A 69 -1.81 -7.40 11.08
C ALA A 69 -0.50 -8.07 11.56
N GLY A 70 0.61 -7.62 11.01
CA GLY A 70 1.95 -8.21 11.26
C GLY A 70 2.32 -9.37 10.35
N ASP A 71 1.36 -9.96 9.64
CA ASP A 71 1.66 -11.00 8.67
C ASP A 71 2.40 -10.44 7.45
N ARG A 72 3.23 -11.29 6.85
CA ARG A 72 3.98 -10.95 5.65
C ARG A 72 3.26 -11.46 4.41
N VAL A 73 3.15 -10.60 3.42
CA VAL A 73 2.52 -10.91 2.12
C VAL A 73 3.56 -10.72 1.03
N LEU A 74 3.94 -11.79 0.36
CA LEU A 74 4.86 -11.71 -0.76
C LEU A 74 4.14 -11.13 -1.98
N VAL A 75 4.62 -10.01 -2.46
CA VAL A 75 4.07 -9.30 -3.63
C VAL A 75 5.03 -9.45 -4.80
N HIS A 76 4.65 -10.27 -5.76
CA HIS A 76 5.43 -10.54 -6.97
C HIS A 76 4.65 -10.07 -8.20
N LEU A 77 4.81 -8.81 -8.54
CA LEU A 77 4.11 -8.14 -9.63
C LEU A 77 5.06 -7.21 -10.39
N ASP A 78 4.77 -6.99 -11.65
CA ASP A 78 5.37 -5.91 -12.42
C ASP A 78 4.95 -4.54 -11.87
N ASN A 79 5.62 -3.49 -12.35
CA ASN A 79 5.21 -2.13 -12.08
C ASN A 79 3.86 -1.87 -12.78
N CYS A 80 2.81 -1.92 -12.01
CA CYS A 80 1.43 -1.75 -12.48
C CYS A 80 0.57 -1.19 -11.34
N PRO A 81 -0.62 -0.67 -11.62
CA PRO A 81 -1.51 -0.16 -10.57
C PRO A 81 -1.85 -1.19 -9.50
N GLU A 82 -1.94 -2.45 -9.88
CA GLU A 82 -2.23 -3.57 -8.97
C GLU A 82 -1.11 -3.78 -7.95
N SER A 83 0.15 -3.49 -8.29
CA SER A 83 1.27 -3.56 -7.35
C SER A 83 1.18 -2.48 -6.28
N VAL A 84 0.70 -1.30 -6.64
CA VAL A 84 0.45 -0.21 -5.68
C VAL A 84 -0.72 -0.55 -4.76
N VAL A 85 -1.79 -1.15 -5.30
CA VAL A 85 -2.91 -1.67 -4.50
C VAL A 85 -2.44 -2.72 -3.50
N ALA A 86 -1.64 -3.67 -3.93
CA ALA A 86 -1.11 -4.71 -3.05
C ALA A 86 -0.23 -4.14 -1.95
N TRP A 87 0.67 -3.24 -2.29
CA TRP A 87 1.56 -2.59 -1.33
C TRP A 87 0.80 -1.76 -0.29
N LEU A 88 0.01 -0.79 -0.75
CA LEU A 88 -0.74 0.09 0.14
C LEU A 88 -1.90 -0.64 0.83
N GLY A 89 -2.49 -1.64 0.19
CA GLY A 89 -3.54 -2.46 0.78
C GLY A 89 -3.05 -3.34 1.93
N CYS A 90 -1.83 -3.88 1.83
CA CYS A 90 -1.17 -4.52 2.97
C CYS A 90 -0.99 -3.52 4.12
N ALA A 91 -0.43 -2.35 3.84
CA ALA A 91 -0.24 -1.30 4.84
C ALA A 91 -1.57 -0.82 5.45
N TRP A 92 -2.66 -0.81 4.67
CA TRP A 92 -4.00 -0.46 5.14
C TRP A 92 -4.48 -1.34 6.29
N MET A 93 -4.18 -2.62 6.26
CA MET A 93 -4.58 -3.58 7.29
C MET A 93 -3.48 -3.89 8.32
N GLY A 94 -2.32 -3.28 8.20
CA GLY A 94 -1.18 -3.53 9.09
C GLY A 94 -0.37 -4.77 8.72
N ALA A 95 -0.59 -5.37 7.56
CA ALA A 95 0.26 -6.43 7.03
C ALA A 95 1.53 -5.85 6.40
N ILE A 96 2.56 -6.67 6.26
CA ILE A 96 3.86 -6.28 5.73
C ILE A 96 3.97 -6.78 4.29
N ALA A 97 4.02 -5.85 3.34
CA ALA A 97 4.27 -6.20 1.96
C ALA A 97 5.77 -6.49 1.75
N VAL A 98 6.07 -7.69 1.30
CA VAL A 98 7.42 -8.09 0.87
C VAL A 98 7.46 -8.04 -0.65
N THR A 99 7.93 -6.94 -1.19
CA THR A 99 7.98 -6.72 -2.63
C THR A 99 9.21 -7.39 -3.23
N THR A 100 9.03 -8.02 -4.39
CA THR A 100 10.09 -8.69 -5.12
C THR A 100 10.18 -8.13 -6.55
N ASN A 101 11.30 -8.39 -7.21
CA ASN A 101 11.45 -8.07 -8.61
C ASN A 101 10.64 -9.08 -9.46
N ALA A 102 9.83 -8.59 -10.38
CA ALA A 102 9.04 -9.43 -11.29
C ALA A 102 9.90 -10.40 -12.12
N ARG A 103 11.19 -10.08 -12.29
CA ARG A 103 12.15 -10.93 -13.00
C ARG A 103 12.89 -11.93 -12.11
N SER A 104 12.57 -11.97 -10.81
CA SER A 104 13.15 -12.95 -9.90
C SER A 104 12.80 -14.37 -10.32
N SER A 105 13.78 -15.28 -10.21
CA SER A 105 13.56 -16.70 -10.45
C SER A 105 12.71 -17.35 -9.36
N ALA A 106 12.17 -18.54 -9.65
CA ALA A 106 11.42 -19.32 -8.66
C ALA A 106 12.26 -19.65 -7.42
N GLU A 107 13.57 -19.88 -7.58
CA GLU A 107 14.50 -20.15 -6.49
C GLU A 107 14.70 -18.91 -5.60
N GLU A 108 14.88 -17.73 -6.21
CA GLU A 108 14.98 -16.45 -5.49
C GLU A 108 13.70 -16.15 -4.72
N LEU A 109 12.53 -16.38 -5.32
CA LEU A 109 11.24 -16.19 -4.65
C LEU A 109 11.07 -17.13 -3.45
N ALA A 110 11.46 -18.39 -3.58
CA ALA A 110 11.45 -19.35 -2.48
C ALA A 110 12.37 -18.89 -1.34
N TYR A 111 13.54 -18.36 -1.67
CA TYR A 111 14.46 -17.78 -0.70
C TYR A 111 13.83 -16.59 0.04
N PHE A 112 13.27 -15.64 -0.68
CA PHE A 112 12.60 -14.46 -0.08
C PHE A 112 11.43 -14.88 0.80
N ALA A 113 10.62 -15.83 0.36
CA ALA A 113 9.46 -16.31 1.13
C ALA A 113 9.89 -16.97 2.44
N SER A 114 11.02 -17.68 2.46
CA SER A 114 11.52 -18.38 3.67
C SER A 114 12.29 -17.46 4.62
N HIS A 115 12.78 -16.31 4.16
CA HIS A 115 13.65 -15.40 4.93
C HIS A 115 12.99 -14.07 5.31
N SER A 116 11.76 -13.83 4.88
CA SER A 116 11.03 -12.61 5.22
C SER A 116 10.17 -12.69 6.49
#